data_d33cfda1f18f29a8aa698f48f3818452
#
_entry.id   d33cfda1f18f29a8aa698f48f3818452
#
_cell.length_a   1.000
_cell.length_b   1.000
_cell.length_c   1.000
_cell.angle_alpha   90.00
_cell.angle_beta   90.00
_cell.angle_gamma   90.00
#
_symmetry.space_group_name_H-M   'P 1'
#
loop_
_entity.id
_entity.type
_entity.pdbx_description
1 polymer ?
#
loop_
_entity_poly.entity_id
_entity_poly.type
_entity_poly.pdbx_seq_one_letter_code
_entity_poly.pdbx_strand_id
1 'polypeptide(L)'
;MKLDGRRMSDNVNDRRGEGMNMAGGGLGLLRLLAILPGGIKTKLIGLVAVVALVVATQGTSGLSGLLGVSAGQQEQTEYQGTREEQELYKFSAQILAGTEDVWTELFKQMGKRYVPPKMVIFKDAVQSGCGNATSSTGPFYCSADQTVYIDLSFFMNMKRQIGADGDFAYAYVIAHEVGHHVQYLLGDLDRAHEAMASVGEKESNRLSVRLELQ
;
A
#
# COMPACT_ATOMS: atom_id res chain seq x y z
N MET A 1 23.47 7.30 -7.74
CA MET A 1 23.02 8.72 -7.86
C MET A 1 23.31 9.43 -6.54
N LYS A 2 23.81 10.68 -6.55
CA LYS A 2 24.06 11.40 -5.28
C LYS A 2 22.84 12.21 -4.88
N LEU A 3 22.15 11.80 -3.82
CA LEU A 3 20.97 12.47 -3.25
C LEU A 3 21.26 13.09 -1.87
N ASP A 4 22.55 13.22 -1.52
CA ASP A 4 22.97 13.77 -0.24
C ASP A 4 22.44 15.19 -0.04
N GLY A 5 21.78 15.41 1.09
CA GLY A 5 21.20 16.72 1.43
C GLY A 5 19.88 17.07 0.73
N ARG A 6 19.33 16.20 -0.14
CA ARG A 6 17.99 16.41 -0.69
C ARG A 6 16.92 16.17 0.36
N ARG A 7 15.80 16.92 0.28
CA ARG A 7 14.65 16.70 1.14
C ARG A 7 14.03 15.32 0.92
N MET A 8 13.37 14.83 1.91
CA MET A 8 12.45 13.70 1.83
C MET A 8 11.02 14.22 1.68
N SER A 9 10.16 13.47 1.03
CA SER A 9 8.74 13.78 0.97
C SER A 9 8.05 13.45 2.30
N ASP A 10 7.15 14.33 2.73
CA ASP A 10 6.27 14.10 3.89
C ASP A 10 5.06 13.20 3.54
N ASN A 11 4.87 12.89 2.24
CA ASN A 11 3.78 12.04 1.75
C ASN A 11 4.09 10.55 1.83
N VAL A 12 5.13 10.14 2.55
CA VAL A 12 5.53 8.74 2.74
C VAL A 12 4.97 8.18 4.04
N ASN A 13 4.27 7.05 3.94
CA ASN A 13 3.79 6.28 5.08
C ASN A 13 4.59 4.97 5.17
N ASP A 14 5.34 4.81 6.27
CA ASP A 14 6.13 3.62 6.54
C ASP A 14 5.27 2.54 7.19
N ARG A 15 4.96 1.49 6.43
CA ARG A 15 4.20 0.33 6.89
C ARG A 15 5.02 -0.97 6.89
N ARG A 16 6.35 -0.87 6.86
CA ARG A 16 7.26 -2.03 6.84
C ARG A 16 7.16 -2.91 8.09
N GLY A 17 6.77 -2.33 9.22
CA GLY A 17 6.55 -3.04 10.48
C GLY A 17 5.13 -3.61 10.64
N GLU A 18 4.23 -3.28 9.73
CA GLU A 18 2.87 -3.78 9.77
C GLU A 18 2.80 -5.13 9.05
N GLY A 19 2.91 -6.24 9.79
CA GLY A 19 2.52 -7.54 9.24
C GLY A 19 1.06 -7.51 8.82
N MET A 20 0.69 -8.30 7.77
CA MET A 20 -0.71 -8.44 7.41
C MET A 20 -1.46 -9.06 8.59
N ASN A 21 -2.06 -8.21 9.42
CA ASN A 21 -2.97 -8.63 10.46
C ASN A 21 -4.21 -9.25 9.78
N MET A 22 -4.14 -10.53 9.46
CA MET A 22 -5.31 -11.34 9.07
C MET A 22 -6.33 -11.49 10.21
N ALA A 23 -6.04 -10.91 11.37
CA ALA A 23 -7.00 -10.68 12.42
C ALA A 23 -7.89 -9.50 12.01
N GLY A 24 -8.70 -9.71 10.98
CA GLY A 24 -9.88 -8.89 10.72
C GLY A 24 -10.72 -8.90 11.98
N GLY A 25 -10.64 -7.82 12.76
CA GLY A 25 -11.30 -7.66 14.05
C GLY A 25 -12.79 -7.99 13.96
N GLY A 26 -13.41 -8.34 15.07
CA GLY A 26 -14.85 -8.44 15.32
C GLY A 26 -15.74 -9.23 14.34
N LEU A 27 -15.55 -9.02 13.03
CA LEU A 27 -16.27 -9.72 11.96
C LEU A 27 -15.91 -11.23 11.87
N GLY A 28 -14.69 -11.63 12.27
CA GLY A 28 -14.29 -13.04 12.32
C GLY A 28 -15.07 -13.80 13.38
N LEU A 29 -15.31 -13.20 14.53
CA LEU A 29 -16.08 -13.79 15.61
C LEU A 29 -17.57 -13.91 15.26
N LEU A 30 -18.13 -12.90 14.61
CA LEU A 30 -19.52 -12.94 14.12
C LEU A 30 -19.71 -14.00 13.02
N ARG A 31 -18.73 -14.21 12.16
CA ARG A 31 -18.75 -15.30 11.18
C ARG A 31 -18.64 -16.67 11.84
N LEU A 32 -17.79 -16.82 12.86
CA LEU A 32 -17.68 -18.07 13.63
C LEU A 32 -19.00 -18.41 14.34
N LEU A 33 -19.67 -17.40 14.92
CA LEU A 33 -21.01 -17.55 15.52
C LEU A 33 -22.09 -17.92 14.49
N ALA A 34 -21.95 -17.48 13.24
CA ALA A 34 -22.90 -17.84 12.17
C ALA A 34 -22.80 -19.32 11.78
N ILE A 35 -21.61 -19.93 11.87
CA ILE A 35 -21.33 -21.33 11.45
C ILE A 35 -21.69 -22.33 12.56
N LEU A 36 -21.76 -21.92 13.84
CA LEU A 36 -22.11 -22.81 14.94
C LEU A 36 -23.56 -23.35 14.81
N PRO A 37 -23.77 -24.69 14.83
CA PRO A 37 -25.09 -25.26 14.81
C PRO A 37 -25.80 -24.97 16.13
N GLY A 38 -27.08 -24.59 16.07
CA GLY A 38 -27.91 -24.35 17.25
C GLY A 38 -28.69 -23.04 17.24
N GLY A 39 -29.67 -22.95 18.13
CA GLY A 39 -30.50 -21.75 18.26
C GLY A 39 -29.77 -20.58 18.91
N ILE A 40 -30.43 -19.41 18.93
CA ILE A 40 -29.83 -18.12 19.41
C ILE A 40 -29.33 -18.25 20.87
N LYS A 41 -29.98 -19.05 21.70
CA LYS A 41 -29.57 -19.28 23.09
C LYS A 41 -28.25 -20.04 23.19
N THR A 42 -28.02 -21.05 22.35
CA THR A 42 -26.77 -21.82 22.30
C THR A 42 -25.61 -20.97 21.81
N LYS A 43 -25.85 -20.08 20.83
CA LYS A 43 -24.87 -19.13 20.31
C LYS A 43 -24.46 -18.06 21.35
N LEU A 44 -25.42 -17.58 22.16
CA LEU A 44 -25.17 -16.67 23.26
C LEU A 44 -24.32 -17.32 24.37
N ILE A 45 -24.62 -18.56 24.75
CA ILE A 45 -23.83 -19.29 25.75
C ILE A 45 -22.40 -19.52 25.26
N GLY A 46 -22.23 -19.91 23.97
CA GLY A 46 -20.91 -20.06 23.35
C GLY A 46 -20.11 -18.76 23.34
N LEU A 47 -20.74 -17.63 23.05
CA LEU A 47 -20.11 -16.32 23.08
C LEU A 47 -19.62 -15.95 24.50
N VAL A 48 -20.47 -16.16 25.50
CA VAL A 48 -20.11 -15.88 26.91
C VAL A 48 -18.94 -16.76 27.35
N ALA A 49 -18.92 -18.02 26.97
CA ALA A 49 -17.85 -18.96 27.30
C ALA A 49 -16.50 -18.51 26.64
N VAL A 50 -16.52 -18.08 25.39
CA VAL A 50 -15.32 -17.58 24.70
C VAL A 50 -14.83 -16.30 25.35
N VAL A 51 -15.70 -15.35 25.66
CA VAL A 51 -15.34 -14.10 26.34
C VAL A 51 -14.73 -14.39 27.72
N ALA A 52 -15.35 -15.29 28.51
CA ALA A 52 -14.84 -15.69 29.81
C ALA A 52 -13.46 -16.35 29.73
N LEU A 53 -13.23 -17.21 28.72
CA LEU A 53 -11.94 -17.85 28.49
C LEU A 53 -10.85 -16.85 28.13
N VAL A 54 -11.16 -15.89 27.24
CA VAL A 54 -10.22 -14.83 26.85
C VAL A 54 -9.86 -13.95 28.02
N VAL A 55 -10.83 -13.54 28.84
CA VAL A 55 -10.58 -12.75 30.04
C VAL A 55 -9.77 -13.53 31.07
N ALA A 56 -10.01 -14.82 31.22
CA ALA A 56 -9.27 -15.65 32.17
C ALA A 56 -7.81 -15.90 31.75
N THR A 57 -7.52 -15.97 30.44
CA THR A 57 -6.18 -16.29 29.93
C THR A 57 -5.34 -15.05 29.58
N GLN A 58 -5.96 -13.97 29.14
CA GLN A 58 -5.30 -12.77 28.62
C GLN A 58 -5.70 -11.47 29.33
N GLY A 59 -6.54 -11.56 30.34
CA GLY A 59 -7.05 -10.39 31.07
C GLY A 59 -7.98 -9.52 30.22
N THR A 60 -8.25 -8.30 30.70
CA THR A 60 -9.12 -7.32 30.01
C THR A 60 -8.52 -6.81 28.70
N SER A 61 -7.18 -6.90 28.51
CA SER A 61 -6.51 -6.55 27.26
C SER A 61 -6.83 -7.52 26.10
N GLY A 62 -7.13 -8.78 26.40
CA GLY A 62 -7.60 -9.74 25.37
C GLY A 62 -9.00 -9.42 24.84
N LEU A 63 -9.84 -8.77 25.66
CA LEU A 63 -11.19 -8.39 25.27
C LEU A 63 -11.19 -7.22 24.28
N SER A 64 -10.29 -6.24 24.41
CA SER A 64 -10.15 -5.14 23.47
C SER A 64 -9.70 -5.65 22.08
N GLY A 65 -8.79 -6.62 22.03
CA GLY A 65 -8.40 -7.30 20.80
C GLY A 65 -9.55 -8.07 20.13
N LEU A 66 -10.39 -8.71 20.94
CA LEU A 66 -11.55 -9.46 20.47
C LEU A 66 -12.66 -8.57 19.89
N LEU A 67 -12.87 -7.39 20.49
CA LEU A 67 -13.88 -6.41 20.07
C LEU A 67 -13.38 -5.49 18.94
N GLY A 68 -12.10 -5.57 18.55
CA GLY A 68 -11.51 -4.70 17.52
C GLY A 68 -11.46 -3.23 17.97
N VAL A 69 -11.62 -2.96 19.27
CA VAL A 69 -11.53 -1.61 19.85
C VAL A 69 -10.10 -1.41 20.32
N SER A 70 -9.22 -1.11 19.39
CA SER A 70 -7.91 -0.57 19.72
C SER A 70 -8.09 0.90 20.10
N ALA A 71 -8.50 1.15 21.34
CA ALA A 71 -8.29 2.43 22.00
C ALA A 71 -6.82 2.48 22.47
N GLY A 72 -5.92 2.68 21.55
CA GLY A 72 -4.51 2.86 21.80
C GLY A 72 -3.96 3.65 20.63
N GLN A 73 -3.46 4.85 20.88
CA GLN A 73 -2.44 5.44 20.05
C GLN A 73 -1.39 4.34 19.83
N GLN A 74 -1.31 3.79 18.60
CA GLN A 74 -0.12 3.11 18.19
C GLN A 74 0.98 4.19 18.24
N GLU A 75 1.79 4.18 19.29
CA GLU A 75 3.14 4.68 19.17
C GLU A 75 3.69 3.94 17.95
N GLN A 76 3.89 4.68 16.87
CA GLN A 76 4.64 4.18 15.72
C GLN A 76 6.04 3.89 16.27
N THR A 77 6.25 2.67 16.74
CA THR A 77 7.59 2.18 16.99
C THR A 77 8.28 2.22 15.65
N GLU A 78 9.22 3.15 15.51
CA GLU A 78 10.03 3.31 14.30
C GLU A 78 10.54 1.93 13.88
N TYR A 79 10.19 1.51 12.66
CA TYR A 79 10.58 0.23 12.14
C TYR A 79 12.11 0.12 12.11
N GLN A 80 12.67 -0.77 12.91
CA GLN A 80 14.10 -1.04 12.96
C GLN A 80 14.47 -2.10 11.92
N GLY A 81 14.39 -1.71 10.64
CA GLY A 81 14.86 -2.55 9.53
C GLY A 81 16.38 -2.60 9.42
N THR A 82 16.87 -3.43 8.51
CA THR A 82 18.28 -3.46 8.15
C THR A 82 18.75 -2.09 7.64
N ARG A 83 20.07 -1.86 7.67
CA ARG A 83 20.67 -0.64 7.12
C ARG A 83 20.27 -0.44 5.65
N GLU A 84 20.27 -1.52 4.86
CA GLU A 84 19.87 -1.49 3.45
C GLU A 84 18.40 -1.06 3.29
N GLU A 85 17.48 -1.57 4.11
CA GLU A 85 16.07 -1.15 4.09
C GLU A 85 15.89 0.32 4.49
N GLN A 86 16.71 0.84 5.41
CA GLN A 86 16.66 2.25 5.78
C GLN A 86 17.21 3.15 4.67
N GLU A 87 18.28 2.73 4.00
CA GLU A 87 18.84 3.45 2.85
C GLU A 87 17.86 3.48 1.68
N LEU A 88 17.18 2.36 1.37
CA LEU A 88 16.15 2.29 0.34
C LEU A 88 14.90 3.12 0.69
N TYR A 89 14.47 3.11 1.95
CA TYR A 89 13.37 3.97 2.41
C TYR A 89 13.70 5.46 2.19
N LYS A 90 14.86 5.90 2.69
CA LYS A 90 15.33 7.27 2.51
C LYS A 90 15.43 7.64 1.03
N PHE A 91 16.01 6.77 0.23
CA PHE A 91 16.13 6.95 -1.22
C PHE A 91 14.76 7.12 -1.87
N SER A 92 13.80 6.23 -1.58
CA SER A 92 12.45 6.29 -2.13
C SER A 92 11.74 7.60 -1.77
N ALA A 93 11.85 8.05 -0.52
CA ALA A 93 11.29 9.32 -0.07
C ALA A 93 11.93 10.54 -0.76
N GLN A 94 13.23 10.48 -1.05
CA GLN A 94 13.93 11.54 -1.77
C GLN A 94 13.56 11.58 -3.26
N ILE A 95 13.34 10.42 -3.89
CA ILE A 95 12.87 10.35 -5.28
C ILE A 95 11.45 10.88 -5.37
N LEU A 96 10.54 10.48 -4.46
CA LEU A 96 9.19 11.02 -4.43
C LEU A 96 9.21 12.55 -4.32
N ALA A 97 10.02 13.10 -3.41
CA ALA A 97 10.21 14.54 -3.27
C ALA A 97 10.67 15.21 -4.57
N GLY A 98 11.59 14.57 -5.28
CA GLY A 98 12.06 15.06 -6.60
C GLY A 98 10.96 15.06 -7.65
N THR A 99 10.09 14.04 -7.68
CA THR A 99 8.94 14.01 -8.59
C THR A 99 7.91 15.08 -8.23
N GLU A 100 7.68 15.34 -6.94
CA GLU A 100 6.80 16.43 -6.48
C GLU A 100 7.26 17.78 -6.98
N ASP A 101 8.57 18.07 -6.89
CA ASP A 101 9.13 19.34 -7.35
C ASP A 101 8.94 19.51 -8.86
N VAL A 102 9.25 18.48 -9.64
CA VAL A 102 9.12 18.50 -11.11
C VAL A 102 7.67 18.67 -11.53
N TRP A 103 6.76 17.84 -11.02
CA TRP A 103 5.36 17.87 -11.44
C TRP A 103 4.62 19.11 -10.94
N THR A 104 4.99 19.65 -9.79
CA THR A 104 4.46 20.94 -9.32
C THR A 104 4.74 22.04 -10.33
N GLU A 105 5.98 22.13 -10.83
CA GLU A 105 6.36 23.13 -11.82
C GLU A 105 5.68 22.90 -13.18
N LEU A 106 5.63 21.65 -13.66
CA LEU A 106 4.99 21.30 -14.93
C LEU A 106 3.47 21.58 -14.91
N PHE A 107 2.78 21.23 -13.83
CA PHE A 107 1.34 21.52 -13.68
C PHE A 107 1.08 23.02 -13.62
N LYS A 108 1.94 23.79 -12.95
CA LYS A 108 1.87 25.24 -12.94
C LYS A 108 2.01 25.84 -14.35
N GLN A 109 2.93 25.33 -15.16
CA GLN A 109 3.09 25.75 -16.56
C GLN A 109 1.84 25.41 -17.41
N MET A 110 1.14 24.34 -17.09
CA MET A 110 -0.15 23.96 -17.70
C MET A 110 -1.35 24.75 -17.14
N GLY A 111 -1.13 25.69 -16.20
CA GLY A 111 -2.22 26.41 -15.52
C GLY A 111 -3.04 25.53 -14.57
N LYS A 112 -2.48 24.41 -14.12
CA LYS A 112 -3.13 23.43 -13.24
C LYS A 112 -2.43 23.37 -11.88
N ARG A 113 -3.12 22.79 -10.90
CA ARG A 113 -2.55 22.49 -9.58
C ARG A 113 -2.17 21.02 -9.51
N TYR A 114 -0.94 20.73 -9.16
CA TYR A 114 -0.51 19.38 -8.81
C TYR A 114 -0.90 19.04 -7.37
N VAL A 115 -1.44 17.85 -7.17
CA VAL A 115 -1.67 17.25 -5.85
C VAL A 115 -0.80 15.99 -5.81
N PRO A 116 0.24 15.95 -4.97
CA PRO A 116 1.13 14.78 -4.91
C PRO A 116 0.40 13.51 -4.48
N PRO A 117 0.82 12.34 -4.95
CA PRO A 117 0.32 11.06 -4.44
C PRO A 117 0.86 10.82 -3.03
N LYS A 118 0.19 9.97 -2.28
CA LYS A 118 0.81 9.31 -1.12
C LYS A 118 1.72 8.19 -1.61
N MET A 119 2.72 7.82 -0.81
CA MET A 119 3.52 6.64 -1.00
C MET A 119 3.45 5.77 0.25
N VAL A 120 3.12 4.51 0.09
CA VAL A 120 3.18 3.50 1.16
C VAL A 120 4.37 2.60 0.88
N ILE A 121 5.30 2.56 1.82
CA ILE A 121 6.42 1.61 1.80
C ILE A 121 6.08 0.47 2.74
N PHE A 122 6.07 -0.75 2.21
CA PHE A 122 5.67 -1.95 2.94
C PHE A 122 6.65 -3.09 2.73
N LYS A 123 6.41 -4.20 3.41
CA LYS A 123 7.16 -5.45 3.28
C LYS A 123 6.17 -6.62 3.28
N ASP A 124 6.37 -7.53 2.34
CA ASP A 124 5.64 -8.77 2.15
C ASP A 124 4.20 -8.60 1.67
N ALA A 125 3.35 -7.88 2.39
CA ALA A 125 1.95 -7.71 2.01
C ALA A 125 1.35 -6.40 2.52
N VAL A 126 0.40 -5.85 1.77
CA VAL A 126 -0.31 -4.62 2.10
C VAL A 126 -1.75 -4.68 1.61
N GLN A 127 -2.65 -4.01 2.34
CA GLN A 127 -4.00 -3.73 1.88
C GLN A 127 -4.04 -2.31 1.30
N SER A 128 -4.52 -2.20 0.06
CA SER A 128 -4.73 -0.94 -0.66
C SER A 128 -6.21 -0.71 -0.98
N GLY A 129 -6.55 0.48 -1.46
CA GLY A 129 -7.88 0.76 -2.02
C GLY A 129 -8.23 -0.09 -3.25
N CYS A 130 -7.22 -0.63 -3.93
CA CYS A 130 -7.38 -1.52 -5.10
C CYS A 130 -7.38 -3.01 -4.74
N GLY A 131 -7.30 -3.36 -3.45
CA GLY A 131 -7.28 -4.73 -2.94
C GLY A 131 -5.97 -5.08 -2.23
N ASN A 132 -5.81 -6.37 -1.93
CA ASN A 132 -4.60 -6.88 -1.27
C ASN A 132 -3.48 -7.08 -2.29
N ALA A 133 -2.28 -6.65 -1.93
CA ALA A 133 -1.07 -6.84 -2.72
C ALA A 133 0.00 -7.54 -1.88
N THR A 134 0.87 -8.28 -2.55
CA THR A 134 2.00 -9.00 -1.97
C THR A 134 3.29 -8.66 -2.73
N SER A 135 4.42 -9.14 -2.24
CA SER A 135 5.72 -8.95 -2.91
C SER A 135 5.74 -9.40 -4.38
N SER A 136 4.85 -10.34 -4.78
CA SER A 136 4.73 -10.78 -6.18
C SER A 136 4.00 -9.78 -7.08
N THR A 137 3.25 -8.84 -6.51
CA THR A 137 2.56 -7.79 -7.28
C THR A 137 3.56 -6.80 -7.88
N GLY A 138 4.70 -6.58 -7.22
CA GLY A 138 5.62 -5.50 -7.55
C GLY A 138 5.13 -4.13 -7.07
N PRO A 139 5.85 -3.05 -7.38
CA PRO A 139 5.37 -1.68 -7.22
C PRO A 139 4.12 -1.42 -8.03
N PHE A 140 3.22 -0.58 -7.53
CA PHE A 140 2.01 -0.20 -8.26
C PHE A 140 1.42 1.12 -7.76
N TYR A 141 0.68 1.79 -8.63
CA TYR A 141 -0.19 2.90 -8.29
C TYR A 141 -1.64 2.44 -8.15
N CYS A 142 -2.32 2.86 -7.10
CA CYS A 142 -3.75 2.64 -6.91
C CYS A 142 -4.52 3.95 -7.06
N SER A 143 -5.36 4.05 -8.09
CA SER A 143 -6.17 5.25 -8.35
C SER A 143 -7.29 5.44 -7.33
N ALA A 144 -7.80 4.36 -6.72
CA ALA A 144 -8.89 4.41 -5.75
C ALA A 144 -8.51 5.16 -4.46
N ASP A 145 -7.25 5.11 -4.05
CA ASP A 145 -6.74 5.83 -2.87
C ASP A 145 -5.59 6.81 -3.20
N GLN A 146 -5.26 6.96 -4.49
CA GLN A 146 -4.25 7.87 -5.04
C GLN A 146 -2.87 7.66 -4.38
N THR A 147 -2.49 6.40 -4.22
CA THR A 147 -1.30 6.01 -3.48
C THR A 147 -0.39 5.13 -4.33
N VAL A 148 0.90 5.43 -4.29
CA VAL A 148 1.98 4.60 -4.83
C VAL A 148 2.40 3.59 -3.76
N TYR A 149 2.44 2.32 -4.10
CA TYR A 149 2.81 1.23 -3.21
C TYR A 149 4.15 0.63 -3.61
N ILE A 150 5.10 0.63 -2.68
CA ILE A 150 6.46 0.15 -2.89
C ILE A 150 6.80 -0.93 -1.87
N ASP A 151 7.02 -2.16 -2.34
CA ASP A 151 7.64 -3.21 -1.53
C ASP A 151 9.16 -3.13 -1.69
N LEU A 152 9.89 -2.87 -0.60
CA LEU A 152 11.36 -2.81 -0.65
C LEU A 152 11.99 -4.13 -1.05
N SER A 153 11.35 -5.27 -0.78
CA SER A 153 11.84 -6.58 -1.19
C SER A 153 11.90 -6.71 -2.73
N PHE A 154 11.05 -5.99 -3.45
CA PHE A 154 11.09 -5.93 -4.91
C PHE A 154 12.43 -5.40 -5.42
N PHE A 155 12.94 -4.30 -4.87
CA PHE A 155 14.22 -3.74 -5.28
C PHE A 155 15.39 -4.68 -4.96
N MET A 156 15.38 -5.31 -3.78
CA MET A 156 16.38 -6.30 -3.42
C MET A 156 16.34 -7.54 -4.34
N ASN A 157 15.17 -7.95 -4.77
CA ASN A 157 14.99 -9.08 -5.69
C ASN A 157 15.36 -8.71 -7.13
N MET A 158 15.05 -7.51 -7.58
CA MET A 158 15.41 -7.00 -8.91
C MET A 158 16.93 -7.06 -9.11
N LYS A 159 17.72 -6.66 -8.12
CA LYS A 159 19.17 -6.81 -8.12
C LYS A 159 19.61 -8.25 -8.31
N ARG A 160 19.00 -9.18 -7.55
CA ARG A 160 19.40 -10.60 -7.56
C ARG A 160 19.00 -11.36 -8.82
N GLN A 161 17.79 -11.08 -9.35
CA GLN A 161 17.19 -11.89 -10.43
C GLN A 161 17.57 -11.41 -11.81
N ILE A 162 17.63 -10.12 -12.05
CA ILE A 162 17.83 -9.54 -13.38
C ILE A 162 19.11 -8.71 -13.50
N GLY A 163 19.91 -8.64 -12.42
CA GLY A 163 21.14 -7.84 -12.40
C GLY A 163 20.90 -6.33 -12.57
N ALA A 164 19.64 -5.89 -12.58
CA ALA A 164 19.30 -4.47 -12.60
C ALA A 164 19.56 -3.91 -11.20
N ASP A 165 20.76 -3.40 -11.03
CA ASP A 165 21.24 -2.80 -9.79
C ASP A 165 21.53 -1.31 -10.04
N GLY A 166 21.12 -0.52 -9.10
CA GLY A 166 21.49 0.88 -9.06
C GLY A 166 20.33 1.85 -8.91
N ASP A 167 20.70 2.95 -8.33
CA ASP A 167 19.80 4.04 -7.97
C ASP A 167 18.90 4.49 -9.11
N PHE A 168 19.42 4.46 -10.36
CA PHE A 168 18.64 4.88 -11.52
C PHE A 168 17.45 3.97 -11.78
N ALA A 169 17.63 2.63 -11.71
CA ALA A 169 16.54 1.68 -11.93
C ALA A 169 15.45 1.84 -10.87
N TYR A 170 15.83 2.01 -9.61
CA TYR A 170 14.88 2.23 -8.51
C TYR A 170 14.15 3.55 -8.64
N ALA A 171 14.86 4.63 -9.00
CA ALA A 171 14.26 5.92 -9.25
C ALA A 171 13.28 5.89 -10.42
N TYR A 172 13.63 5.15 -11.50
CA TYR A 172 12.75 4.96 -12.65
C TYR A 172 11.43 4.29 -12.26
N VAL A 173 11.48 3.21 -11.50
CA VAL A 173 10.27 2.50 -11.04
C VAL A 173 9.37 3.44 -10.23
N ILE A 174 9.92 4.17 -9.27
CA ILE A 174 9.14 5.12 -8.45
C ILE A 174 8.53 6.22 -9.32
N ALA A 175 9.31 6.77 -10.25
CA ALA A 175 8.84 7.83 -11.14
C ALA A 175 7.76 7.33 -12.12
N HIS A 176 7.83 6.06 -12.54
CA HIS A 176 6.83 5.41 -13.36
C HIS A 176 5.47 5.31 -12.63
N GLU A 177 5.46 4.86 -11.38
CA GLU A 177 4.22 4.80 -10.58
C GLU A 177 3.64 6.21 -10.32
N VAL A 178 4.50 7.21 -10.13
CA VAL A 178 4.06 8.62 -10.07
C VAL A 178 3.50 9.08 -11.43
N GLY A 179 4.03 8.55 -12.55
CA GLY A 179 3.48 8.78 -13.89
C GLY A 179 2.02 8.35 -14.02
N HIS A 180 1.65 7.19 -13.47
CA HIS A 180 0.25 6.75 -13.41
C HIS A 180 -0.63 7.69 -12.58
N HIS A 181 -0.10 8.25 -11.49
CA HIS A 181 -0.81 9.28 -10.73
C HIS A 181 -1.04 10.55 -11.57
N VAL A 182 -0.05 10.96 -12.35
CA VAL A 182 -0.18 12.10 -13.27
C VAL A 182 -1.22 11.82 -14.35
N GLN A 183 -1.23 10.63 -14.94
CA GLN A 183 -2.25 10.19 -15.89
C GLN A 183 -3.65 10.23 -15.26
N TYR A 184 -3.77 9.83 -14.00
CA TYR A 184 -5.02 9.95 -13.23
C TYR A 184 -5.45 11.42 -13.09
N LEU A 185 -4.56 12.32 -12.66
CA LEU A 185 -4.86 13.74 -12.49
C LEU A 185 -5.24 14.44 -13.81
N LEU A 186 -4.71 13.97 -14.93
CA LEU A 186 -5.02 14.47 -16.28
C LEU A 186 -6.27 13.81 -16.89
N GLY A 187 -6.80 12.78 -16.24
CA GLY A 187 -7.96 12.00 -16.70
C GLY A 187 -7.61 11.01 -17.82
N ASP A 188 -6.33 10.80 -18.11
CA ASP A 188 -5.88 9.84 -19.13
C ASP A 188 -6.10 8.41 -18.67
N LEU A 189 -5.83 8.12 -17.40
CA LEU A 189 -5.98 6.80 -16.80
C LEU A 189 -7.45 6.32 -16.87
N ASP A 190 -8.39 7.17 -16.48
CA ASP A 190 -9.82 6.83 -16.49
C ASP A 190 -10.32 6.62 -17.92
N ARG A 191 -9.94 7.52 -18.86
CA ARG A 191 -10.29 7.37 -20.29
C ARG A 191 -9.74 6.09 -20.89
N ALA A 192 -8.50 5.71 -20.53
CA ALA A 192 -7.89 4.47 -21.00
C ALA A 192 -8.64 3.25 -20.46
N HIS A 193 -8.99 3.24 -19.17
CA HIS A 193 -9.74 2.14 -18.54
C HIS A 193 -11.15 1.99 -19.14
N GLU A 194 -11.86 3.09 -19.37
CA GLU A 194 -13.18 3.08 -20.04
C GLU A 194 -13.08 2.52 -21.47
N ALA A 195 -12.07 2.96 -22.22
CA ALA A 195 -11.83 2.46 -23.57
C ALA A 195 -11.48 0.96 -23.55
N MET A 196 -10.61 0.50 -22.64
CA MET A 196 -10.26 -0.91 -22.48
C MET A 196 -11.47 -1.78 -22.11
N ALA A 197 -12.38 -1.29 -21.27
CA ALA A 197 -13.58 -2.02 -20.86
C ALA A 197 -14.60 -2.19 -22.03
N SER A 198 -14.53 -1.35 -23.05
CA SER A 198 -15.47 -1.34 -24.20
C SER A 198 -15.02 -2.16 -25.41
N VAL A 199 -13.82 -2.71 -25.39
CA VAL A 199 -13.19 -3.40 -26.54
C VAL A 199 -12.79 -4.84 -26.20
N GLY A 200 -12.48 -5.64 -27.21
CA GLY A 200 -11.97 -7.00 -27.02
C GLY A 200 -10.53 -7.02 -26.48
N GLU A 201 -10.10 -8.16 -25.94
CA GLU A 201 -8.83 -8.37 -25.25
C GLU A 201 -7.61 -7.84 -26.03
N LYS A 202 -7.50 -8.13 -27.34
CA LYS A 202 -6.38 -7.69 -28.16
C LYS A 202 -6.24 -6.17 -28.22
N GLU A 203 -7.35 -5.45 -28.36
CA GLU A 203 -7.32 -3.99 -28.42
C GLU A 203 -7.15 -3.40 -27.02
N SER A 204 -7.75 -4.01 -26.00
CA SER A 204 -7.51 -3.67 -24.58
C SER A 204 -6.02 -3.72 -24.25
N ASN A 205 -5.32 -4.81 -24.64
CA ASN A 205 -3.87 -4.93 -24.43
C ASN A 205 -3.07 -3.84 -25.18
N ARG A 206 -3.50 -3.44 -26.39
CA ARG A 206 -2.85 -2.34 -27.11
C ARG A 206 -3.04 -0.98 -26.42
N LEU A 207 -4.21 -0.73 -25.87
CA LEU A 207 -4.48 0.49 -25.10
C LEU A 207 -3.66 0.52 -23.80
N SER A 208 -3.56 -0.63 -23.10
CA SER A 208 -2.70 -0.77 -21.94
C SER A 208 -1.24 -0.42 -22.27
N VAL A 209 -0.69 -1.02 -23.33
CA VAL A 209 0.70 -0.69 -23.77
C VAL A 209 0.87 0.80 -24.08
N ARG A 210 -0.13 1.46 -24.67
CA ARG A 210 -0.05 2.91 -24.93
C ARG A 210 -0.04 3.72 -23.64
N LEU A 211 -0.82 3.29 -22.64
CA LEU A 211 -0.85 3.94 -21.33
C LEU A 211 0.52 3.84 -20.65
N GLU A 212 1.14 2.66 -20.72
CA GLU A 212 2.49 2.42 -20.15
C GLU A 212 3.60 3.21 -20.85
N LEU A 213 3.43 3.55 -22.13
CA LEU A 213 4.43 4.27 -22.94
C LEU A 213 4.25 5.79 -22.94
N GLN A 214 3.22 6.31 -22.30
CA GLN A 214 2.95 7.76 -22.23
C GLN A 214 3.84 8.42 -21.18
#